data_4e62d5f66ea4e43bc025e7d8144888c6
#
_entry.id   4e62d5f66ea4e43bc025e7d8144888c6
#
_cell.length_a   1.000
_cell.length_b   1.000
_cell.length_c   1.000
_cell.angle_alpha   90.00
_cell.angle_beta   90.00
_cell.angle_gamma   90.00
#
_symmetry.space_group_name_H-M   'P 1'
#
loop_
_entity.id
_entity.type
_entity.pdbx_description
1 polymer ?
#
loop_
_entity_poly.entity_id
_entity_poly.type
_entity_poly.pdbx_seq_one_letter_code
_entity_poly.pdbx_strand_id
1 'polypeptide(L)'
;MSTTAAAVDLKAISERYFTAWADRDPDAIVALHTDDTQFWTHLGGAPVVGREAVRATFAELFNGFPEFTFETYRVLYGEHHWVLDWALISGGIRFDCIDVVMVSPDGLVARKDTFVDAVQMQAALGLVTP
;
A
#
# COMPACT_ATOMS: atom_id res chain seq x y z
N MET A 1 22.03 -30.04 -10.62
CA MET A 1 21.98 -28.66 -10.29
C MET A 1 20.60 -28.26 -9.84
N SER A 2 20.54 -27.66 -8.72
CA SER A 2 19.23 -27.27 -8.26
C SER A 2 18.74 -26.08 -9.07
N THR A 3 17.65 -26.26 -9.71
CA THR A 3 16.92 -25.17 -10.21
C THR A 3 16.14 -24.57 -9.04
N THR A 4 16.81 -23.79 -8.29
CA THR A 4 16.04 -22.91 -7.43
C THR A 4 15.17 -22.08 -8.33
N ALA A 5 13.91 -22.01 -8.01
CA ALA A 5 13.06 -21.00 -8.59
C ALA A 5 13.80 -19.66 -8.50
N ALA A 6 13.84 -18.94 -9.58
CA ALA A 6 14.48 -17.64 -9.58
C ALA A 6 13.95 -16.82 -8.43
N ALA A 7 14.84 -16.21 -7.67
CA ALA A 7 14.44 -15.32 -6.61
C ALA A 7 13.54 -14.23 -7.18
N VAL A 8 12.49 -13.92 -6.46
CA VAL A 8 11.56 -12.87 -6.86
C VAL A 8 12.30 -11.54 -6.81
N ASP A 9 12.25 -10.77 -7.88
CA ASP A 9 12.86 -9.45 -7.95
C ASP A 9 11.93 -8.44 -7.29
N LEU A 10 12.07 -8.30 -5.98
CA LEU A 10 11.21 -7.42 -5.19
C LEU A 10 11.34 -5.96 -5.59
N LYS A 11 12.51 -5.54 -6.01
CA LYS A 11 12.69 -4.16 -6.45
C LYS A 11 11.86 -3.87 -7.69
N ALA A 12 11.93 -4.73 -8.70
CA ALA A 12 11.15 -4.57 -9.91
C ALA A 12 9.65 -4.65 -9.63
N ILE A 13 9.24 -5.57 -8.76
CA ILE A 13 7.83 -5.72 -8.37
C ILE A 13 7.34 -4.47 -7.66
N SER A 14 8.10 -3.96 -6.69
CA SER A 14 7.72 -2.77 -5.96
C SER A 14 7.61 -1.54 -6.88
N GLU A 15 8.52 -1.41 -7.82
CA GLU A 15 8.48 -0.28 -8.76
C GLU A 15 7.22 -0.30 -9.61
N ARG A 16 6.81 -1.47 -10.11
CA ARG A 16 5.55 -1.62 -10.84
C ARG A 16 4.35 -1.32 -9.94
N TYR A 17 4.43 -1.76 -8.69
CA TYR A 17 3.38 -1.52 -7.72
C TYR A 17 3.23 -0.03 -7.41
N PHE A 18 4.33 0.67 -7.19
CA PHE A 18 4.32 2.11 -6.93
C PHE A 18 3.79 2.89 -8.14
N THR A 19 4.11 2.46 -9.35
CA THR A 19 3.59 3.08 -10.57
C THR A 19 2.06 2.97 -10.64
N ALA A 20 1.52 1.79 -10.33
CA ALA A 20 0.07 1.59 -10.31
C ALA A 20 -0.62 2.51 -9.29
N TRP A 21 0.00 2.70 -8.13
CA TRP A 21 -0.50 3.64 -7.13
C TRP A 21 -0.40 5.10 -7.60
N ALA A 22 0.69 5.47 -8.23
CA ALA A 22 0.86 6.81 -8.78
C ALA A 22 -0.19 7.11 -9.87
N ASP A 23 -0.55 6.10 -10.64
CA ASP A 23 -1.59 6.20 -11.66
C ASP A 23 -3.01 6.23 -11.07
N ARG A 24 -3.15 5.97 -9.78
CA ARG A 24 -4.44 5.95 -9.07
C ARG A 24 -5.45 5.03 -9.76
N ASP A 25 -4.99 3.84 -10.12
CA ASP A 25 -5.80 2.86 -10.85
C ASP A 25 -6.01 1.62 -9.98
N PRO A 26 -7.17 1.50 -9.28
CA PRO A 26 -7.42 0.36 -8.43
C PRO A 26 -7.35 -0.98 -9.15
N ASP A 27 -7.77 -1.05 -10.39
CA ASP A 27 -7.71 -2.28 -11.17
C ASP A 27 -6.26 -2.69 -11.44
N ALA A 28 -5.42 -1.74 -11.82
CA ALA A 28 -4.00 -2.00 -12.04
C ALA A 28 -3.30 -2.42 -10.75
N ILE A 29 -3.65 -1.80 -9.64
CA ILE A 29 -3.05 -2.13 -8.34
C ILE A 29 -3.39 -3.58 -7.96
N VAL A 30 -4.68 -3.95 -7.97
CA VAL A 30 -5.07 -5.29 -7.52
C VAL A 30 -4.73 -6.39 -8.52
N ALA A 31 -4.47 -6.05 -9.76
CA ALA A 31 -3.91 -7.02 -10.72
C ALA A 31 -2.55 -7.54 -10.25
N LEU A 32 -1.87 -6.80 -9.39
CA LEU A 32 -0.58 -7.19 -8.79
C LEU A 32 -0.73 -7.89 -7.44
N HIS A 33 -1.95 -8.15 -6.99
CA HIS A 33 -2.25 -8.84 -5.74
C HIS A 33 -2.70 -10.28 -6.01
N THR A 34 -2.57 -11.14 -4.98
CA THR A 34 -3.14 -12.50 -5.03
C THR A 34 -4.67 -12.43 -4.93
N ASP A 35 -5.34 -13.53 -5.31
CA ASP A 35 -6.80 -13.62 -5.21
C ASP A 35 -7.31 -13.49 -3.77
N ASP A 36 -6.55 -14.05 -2.83
CA ASP A 36 -6.89 -14.06 -1.41
C ASP A 36 -6.19 -12.97 -0.62
N THR A 37 -5.72 -11.93 -1.30
CA THR A 37 -4.98 -10.82 -0.70
C THR A 37 -5.73 -10.19 0.47
N GLN A 38 -4.97 -9.59 1.37
CA GLN A 38 -5.52 -8.86 2.51
C GLN A 38 -4.94 -7.46 2.58
N PHE A 39 -5.78 -6.50 2.93
CA PHE A 39 -5.37 -5.13 3.19
C PHE A 39 -5.93 -4.67 4.52
N TRP A 40 -5.07 -4.13 5.36
CA TRP A 40 -5.49 -3.60 6.66
C TRP A 40 -4.85 -2.26 6.92
N THR A 41 -5.69 -1.24 7.06
CA THR A 41 -5.26 0.04 7.61
C THR A 41 -5.48 -0.04 9.12
N HIS A 42 -4.41 0.09 9.88
CA HIS A 42 -4.43 -0.13 11.33
C HIS A 42 -5.02 1.08 12.07
N LEU A 43 -6.26 1.43 11.74
CA LEU A 43 -7.02 2.51 12.36
C LEU A 43 -8.32 2.00 12.99
N GLY A 44 -8.35 0.73 13.32
CA GLY A 44 -9.54 0.04 13.80
C GLY A 44 -10.12 -0.86 12.72
N GLY A 45 -11.17 -1.59 13.05
CA GLY A 45 -11.80 -2.52 12.13
C GLY A 45 -10.98 -3.77 11.88
N ALA A 46 -11.35 -4.52 10.87
CA ALA A 46 -10.75 -5.79 10.51
C ALA A 46 -10.06 -5.68 9.15
N PRO A 47 -9.13 -6.59 8.83
CA PRO A 47 -8.57 -6.65 7.49
C PRO A 47 -9.64 -6.85 6.42
N VAL A 48 -9.43 -6.22 5.28
CA VAL A 48 -10.25 -6.45 4.09
C VAL A 48 -9.66 -7.64 3.35
N VAL A 49 -10.47 -8.61 3.00
CA VAL A 49 -10.01 -9.87 2.43
C VAL A 49 -10.58 -10.06 1.03
N GLY A 50 -9.71 -10.45 0.10
CA GLY A 50 -10.06 -10.76 -1.28
C GLY A 50 -9.82 -9.59 -2.23
N ARG A 51 -9.45 -9.95 -3.45
CA ARG A 51 -9.03 -8.95 -4.45
C ARG A 51 -10.13 -7.92 -4.74
N GLU A 52 -11.38 -8.37 -4.86
CA GLU A 52 -12.47 -7.48 -5.19
C GLU A 52 -12.76 -6.48 -4.06
N ALA A 53 -12.80 -6.96 -2.82
CA ALA A 53 -13.03 -6.10 -1.65
C ALA A 53 -11.87 -5.12 -1.45
N VAL A 54 -10.64 -5.58 -1.67
CA VAL A 54 -9.45 -4.72 -1.57
C VAL A 54 -9.49 -3.66 -2.67
N ARG A 55 -9.89 -4.02 -3.89
CA ARG A 55 -10.05 -3.05 -4.99
C ARG A 55 -11.03 -1.95 -4.61
N ALA A 56 -12.19 -2.35 -4.07
CA ALA A 56 -13.22 -1.38 -3.66
C ALA A 56 -12.68 -0.44 -2.58
N THR A 57 -11.90 -0.96 -1.64
CA THR A 57 -11.29 -0.15 -0.58
C THR A 57 -10.29 0.85 -1.15
N PHE A 58 -9.47 0.45 -2.12
CA PHE A 58 -8.55 1.37 -2.78
C PHE A 58 -9.30 2.46 -3.56
N ALA A 59 -10.40 2.09 -4.23
CA ALA A 59 -11.22 3.07 -4.93
C ALA A 59 -11.81 4.11 -3.95
N GLU A 60 -12.26 3.66 -2.78
CA GLU A 60 -12.74 4.57 -1.73
C GLU A 60 -11.63 5.50 -1.24
N LEU A 61 -10.40 4.99 -1.13
CA LEU A 61 -9.27 5.81 -0.73
C LEU A 61 -9.05 6.95 -1.72
N PHE A 62 -9.05 6.65 -3.02
CA PHE A 62 -8.88 7.67 -4.04
C PHE A 62 -10.05 8.64 -4.09
N ASN A 63 -11.26 8.19 -3.79
CA ASN A 63 -12.41 9.08 -3.67
C ASN A 63 -12.29 10.01 -2.46
N GLY A 64 -11.78 9.50 -1.35
CA GLY A 64 -11.56 10.29 -0.14
C GLY A 64 -10.39 11.27 -0.25
N PHE A 65 -9.42 10.95 -1.10
CA PHE A 65 -8.25 11.80 -1.37
C PHE A 65 -8.13 12.02 -2.88
N PRO A 66 -8.96 12.92 -3.44
CA PRO A 66 -9.06 13.05 -4.90
C PRO A 66 -7.79 13.57 -5.56
N GLU A 67 -6.90 14.19 -4.82
CA GLU A 67 -5.60 14.65 -5.32
C GLU A 67 -4.47 13.79 -4.79
N PHE A 68 -4.77 12.52 -4.49
CA PHE A 68 -3.81 11.58 -3.90
C PHE A 68 -2.51 11.53 -4.70
N THR A 69 -1.42 11.71 -3.99
CA THR A 69 -0.07 11.41 -4.44
C THR A 69 0.72 10.96 -3.21
N PHE A 70 1.96 10.59 -3.39
CA PHE A 70 2.78 10.15 -2.28
C PHE A 70 4.23 10.54 -2.48
N GLU A 71 4.92 10.69 -1.36
CA GLU A 71 6.36 10.89 -1.36
C GLU A 71 6.99 9.70 -0.64
N THR A 72 7.95 9.07 -1.27
CA THR A 72 8.69 7.95 -0.68
C THR A 72 9.91 8.49 0.04
N TYR A 73 10.02 8.20 1.35
CA TYR A 73 11.22 8.54 2.11
C TYR A 73 12.28 7.45 1.94
N ARG A 74 11.88 6.18 2.04
CA ARG A 74 12.77 5.05 1.84
C ARG A 74 11.99 3.76 1.63
N VAL A 75 12.63 2.79 0.99
CA VAL A 75 12.09 1.44 0.85
C VAL A 75 13.12 0.47 1.39
N LEU A 76 12.69 -0.45 2.25
CA LEU A 76 13.53 -1.51 2.79
C LEU A 76 13.03 -2.84 2.25
N TYR A 77 13.95 -3.70 1.81
CA TYR A 77 13.58 -4.98 1.20
C TYR A 77 14.03 -6.13 2.09
N GLY A 78 13.13 -7.07 2.34
CA GLY A 78 13.44 -8.35 2.92
C GLY A 78 13.47 -9.43 1.86
N GLU A 79 13.33 -10.69 2.27
CA GLU A 79 13.36 -11.82 1.34
C GLU A 79 12.05 -11.92 0.55
N HIS A 80 10.91 -11.68 1.22
CA HIS A 80 9.57 -11.81 0.65
C HIS A 80 8.68 -10.62 0.98
N HIS A 81 9.28 -9.48 1.29
CA HIS A 81 8.52 -8.29 1.67
C HIS A 81 9.30 -7.02 1.41
N TRP A 82 8.58 -5.92 1.35
CA TRP A 82 9.21 -4.60 1.47
C TRP A 82 8.48 -3.77 2.52
N VAL A 83 9.19 -2.80 3.06
CA VAL A 83 8.64 -1.78 3.93
C VAL A 83 8.80 -0.44 3.23
N LEU A 84 7.70 0.28 3.09
CA LEU A 84 7.69 1.60 2.49
C LEU A 84 7.44 2.64 3.57
N ASP A 85 8.41 3.55 3.74
CA ASP A 85 8.30 4.71 4.60
C ASP A 85 7.94 5.89 3.70
N TRP A 86 6.74 6.47 3.87
CA TRP A 86 6.20 7.38 2.90
C TRP A 86 5.23 8.39 3.51
N ALA A 87 4.89 9.40 2.74
CA ALA A 87 3.84 10.35 3.12
C ALA A 87 2.70 10.30 2.12
N LEU A 88 1.47 10.29 2.63
CA LEU A 88 0.28 10.51 1.82
C LEU A 88 0.10 12.02 1.66
N ILE A 89 -0.12 12.43 0.43
CA ILE A 89 -0.33 13.84 0.08
C ILE A 89 -1.59 13.93 -0.77
N SER A 90 -2.48 14.85 -0.44
CA SER A 90 -3.65 15.14 -1.26
C SER A 90 -4.01 16.60 -1.04
N GLY A 91 -3.71 17.44 -2.03
CA GLY A 91 -3.88 18.88 -1.88
C GLY A 91 -3.05 19.40 -0.72
N GLY A 92 -3.69 20.07 0.23
CA GLY A 92 -3.03 20.58 1.44
C GLY A 92 -2.88 19.56 2.56
N ILE A 93 -3.31 18.32 2.35
CA ILE A 93 -3.26 17.26 3.35
C ILE A 93 -1.94 16.50 3.19
N ARG A 94 -1.26 16.25 4.31
CA ARG A 94 -0.02 15.46 4.33
C ARG A 94 0.11 14.75 5.67
N PHE A 95 0.34 13.44 5.65
CA PHE A 95 0.68 12.70 6.86
C PHE A 95 1.53 11.47 6.52
N ASP A 96 2.35 11.07 7.49
CA ASP A 96 3.31 9.98 7.30
C ASP A 96 2.67 8.62 7.52
N CYS A 97 3.15 7.64 6.77
CA CYS A 97 2.68 6.26 6.80
C CYS A 97 3.85 5.29 6.69
N ILE A 98 3.60 4.07 7.13
CA ILE A 98 4.47 2.92 6.89
C ILE A 98 3.61 1.81 6.30
N ASP A 99 4.04 1.24 5.19
CA ASP A 99 3.44 0.03 4.62
C ASP A 99 4.36 -1.15 4.85
N VAL A 100 3.79 -2.27 5.27
CA VAL A 100 4.47 -3.56 5.23
C VAL A 100 3.75 -4.40 4.19
N VAL A 101 4.47 -4.79 3.14
CA VAL A 101 3.89 -5.50 2.00
C VAL A 101 4.54 -6.87 1.87
N MET A 102 3.75 -7.92 1.99
CA MET A 102 4.20 -9.30 1.85
C MET A 102 3.93 -9.79 0.44
N VAL A 103 4.91 -10.47 -0.15
CA VAL A 103 4.87 -10.93 -1.54
C VAL A 103 4.89 -12.44 -1.57
N SER A 104 4.00 -13.02 -2.37
CA SER A 104 3.92 -14.46 -2.57
C SER A 104 5.10 -14.97 -3.39
N PRO A 105 5.35 -16.29 -3.40
CA PRO A 105 6.39 -16.87 -4.26
C PRO A 105 6.18 -16.56 -5.75
N ASP A 106 4.95 -16.29 -6.15
CA ASP A 106 4.63 -15.93 -7.54
C ASP A 106 4.90 -14.46 -7.86
N GLY A 107 5.34 -13.68 -6.89
CA GLY A 107 5.64 -12.28 -7.11
C GLY A 107 4.42 -11.35 -7.03
N LEU A 108 3.35 -11.79 -6.39
CA LEU A 108 2.14 -11.00 -6.20
C LEU A 108 2.02 -10.55 -4.74
N VAL A 109 1.42 -9.39 -4.54
CA VAL A 109 1.17 -8.88 -3.18
C VAL A 109 0.11 -9.75 -2.51
N ALA A 110 0.50 -10.42 -1.44
CA ALA A 110 -0.39 -11.28 -0.68
C ALA A 110 -1.03 -10.57 0.52
N ARG A 111 -0.35 -9.57 1.05
CA ARG A 111 -0.85 -8.79 2.18
C ARG A 111 -0.20 -7.42 2.21
N LYS A 112 -1.00 -6.42 2.52
CA LYS A 112 -0.55 -5.05 2.70
C LYS A 112 -1.11 -4.52 4.01
N ASP A 113 -0.23 -4.12 4.90
CA ASP A 113 -0.58 -3.45 6.15
C ASP A 113 -0.10 -2.00 6.06
N THR A 114 -0.99 -1.06 6.34
CA THR A 114 -0.66 0.36 6.36
C THR A 114 -0.85 0.89 7.76
N PHE A 115 0.20 1.53 8.28
CA PHE A 115 0.20 2.19 9.58
C PHE A 115 0.35 3.68 9.32
N VAL A 116 -0.56 4.48 9.86
CA VAL A 116 -0.51 5.92 9.68
C VAL A 116 -0.11 6.59 10.99
N ASP A 117 0.55 7.74 10.87
CA ASP A 117 0.73 8.61 12.02
C ASP A 117 -0.62 9.26 12.31
N ALA A 118 -1.33 8.72 13.31
CA ALA A 118 -2.69 9.14 13.61
C ALA A 118 -2.75 10.60 14.06
N VAL A 119 -1.72 11.08 14.75
CA VAL A 119 -1.67 12.48 15.21
C VAL A 119 -1.57 13.41 14.00
N GLN A 120 -0.66 13.11 13.08
CA GLN A 120 -0.53 13.90 11.85
C GLN A 120 -1.79 13.84 11.00
N MET A 121 -2.36 12.65 10.84
CA MET A 121 -3.58 12.47 10.05
C MET A 121 -4.74 13.27 10.62
N GLN A 122 -4.97 13.18 11.91
CA GLN A 122 -6.04 13.91 12.56
C GLN A 122 -5.85 15.42 12.43
N ALA A 123 -4.62 15.91 12.60
CA ALA A 123 -4.33 17.32 12.42
C ALA A 123 -4.55 17.76 10.97
N ALA A 124 -4.07 16.98 10.02
CA ALA A 124 -4.21 17.29 8.59
C ALA A 124 -5.67 17.31 8.14
N LEU A 125 -6.50 16.44 8.72
CA LEU A 125 -7.92 16.37 8.39
C LEU A 125 -8.78 17.31 9.24
N GLY A 126 -8.18 18.08 10.14
CA GLY A 126 -8.91 18.98 11.02
C GLY A 126 -9.75 18.26 12.07
N LEU A 127 -9.38 17.04 12.43
CA LEU A 127 -10.12 16.23 13.41
C LEU A 127 -9.63 16.42 14.83
N VAL A 128 -8.50 17.11 15.01
CA VAL A 128 -7.96 17.41 16.33
C VAL A 128 -8.48 18.77 16.75
N THR A 129 -9.21 18.80 17.86
CA THR A 129 -9.57 20.07 18.49
C THR A 129 -8.39 20.51 19.36
N PRO A 130 -7.96 21.76 19.26
CA PRO A 130 -6.90 22.28 20.10
C PRO A 130 -7.29 22.23 21.57
#